data_78a613b8edc0f3a9beebed4acccd5132
#
_entry.id   78a613b8edc0f3a9beebed4acccd5132
#
_cell.length_a   1.000
_cell.length_b   1.000
_cell.length_c   1.000
_cell.angle_alpha   90.00
_cell.angle_beta   90.00
_cell.angle_gamma   90.00
#
_symmetry.space_group_name_H-M   'P 1'
#
loop_
_entity.id
_entity.type
_entity.pdbx_description
1 polymer ?
#
loop_
_entity_poly.entity_id
_entity_poly.type
_entity_poly.pdbx_seq_one_letter_code
_entity_poly.pdbx_strand_id
1 'polypeptide(L)'
;MNNSQQMLEALEQQDLSRADSFFEKALEEDSDEILLELGSYLEGIGFYPQASQIYEKLSPKFPEVNISLASIASEDGLIEEAFAYLENISPESDWYVSALVLKADLYQMEGLTDVAREKLLEARNYSDDPLLIFGLAELDSELGNDLEAIKGYAQLDNRSIYQQTGISTYQRIGLSYARLGKFESAIEFLEKAIELEYDDQVAFELASLYFDKEEYQKAVLYFKQLDTISPDFEGYEYGYSLALHKEHRTEEALKIAQQGLSKNPFETRLLLHASQLSYELHQPEQAETYLLQAQENAEDQEEILLLLGTLYQEQERYEDIIALKTYEPENLLTKWMIAKSYQELEELEFAEEIYKELAPDLKDNPEFL
;
A
#
# COMPACT_ATOMS: atom_id res chain seq x y z
N MET A 1 16.44 -37.64 35.47
CA MET A 1 16.59 -36.55 34.50
C MET A 1 16.94 -37.17 33.19
N ASN A 2 16.10 -37.00 32.15
CA ASN A 2 16.38 -37.56 30.82
C ASN A 2 17.42 -36.66 30.08
N ASN A 3 17.91 -37.12 28.93
CA ASN A 3 18.93 -36.38 28.18
C ASN A 3 18.38 -35.03 27.64
N SER A 4 17.11 -34.96 27.25
CA SER A 4 16.44 -33.74 26.83
C SER A 4 16.48 -32.67 27.92
N GLN A 5 16.16 -33.04 29.17
CA GLN A 5 16.22 -32.10 30.31
C GLN A 5 17.65 -31.61 30.57
N GLN A 6 18.66 -32.52 30.44
CA GLN A 6 20.07 -32.15 30.62
C GLN A 6 20.58 -31.22 29.49
N MET A 7 20.06 -31.37 28.27
CA MET A 7 20.30 -30.47 27.17
C MET A 7 19.78 -29.08 27.48
N LEU A 8 18.52 -28.97 27.92
CA LEU A 8 17.92 -27.68 28.25
C LEU A 8 18.63 -26.95 29.38
N GLU A 9 19.03 -27.69 30.45
CA GLU A 9 19.85 -27.10 31.52
C GLU A 9 21.21 -26.59 31.01
N ALA A 10 21.85 -27.32 30.09
CA ALA A 10 23.09 -26.87 29.48
C ALA A 10 22.91 -25.62 28.62
N LEU A 11 21.79 -25.52 27.88
CA LEU A 11 21.42 -24.32 27.13
C LEU A 11 21.18 -23.09 28.05
N GLU A 12 20.48 -23.27 29.16
CA GLU A 12 20.29 -22.22 30.16
C GLU A 12 21.61 -21.72 30.77
N GLN A 13 22.59 -22.62 30.92
CA GLN A 13 23.95 -22.31 31.38
C GLN A 13 24.86 -21.79 30.28
N GLN A 14 24.36 -21.63 29.04
CA GLN A 14 25.11 -21.24 27.84
C GLN A 14 26.28 -22.16 27.49
N ASP A 15 26.23 -23.41 27.92
CA ASP A 15 27.21 -24.44 27.60
C ASP A 15 26.77 -25.24 26.37
N LEU A 16 26.99 -24.64 25.17
CA LEU A 16 26.55 -25.21 23.89
C LEU A 16 27.16 -26.56 23.61
N SER A 17 28.46 -26.76 23.96
CA SER A 17 29.15 -28.03 23.72
C SER A 17 28.54 -29.16 24.53
N ARG A 18 28.13 -28.89 25.76
CA ARG A 18 27.45 -29.85 26.61
C ARG A 18 26.02 -30.09 26.15
N ALA A 19 25.34 -29.04 25.71
CA ALA A 19 24.00 -29.13 25.14
C ALA A 19 23.99 -30.05 23.90
N ASP A 20 24.90 -29.85 22.95
CA ASP A 20 25.03 -30.70 21.76
C ASP A 20 25.28 -32.18 22.14
N SER A 21 26.16 -32.43 23.12
CA SER A 21 26.41 -33.82 23.58
C SER A 21 25.18 -34.49 24.18
N PHE A 22 24.31 -33.72 24.89
CA PHE A 22 23.08 -34.26 25.44
C PHE A 22 21.98 -34.37 24.36
N PHE A 23 22.00 -33.51 23.36
CA PHE A 23 21.10 -33.60 22.23
C PHE A 23 21.26 -34.90 21.44
N GLU A 24 22.51 -35.27 21.10
CA GLU A 24 22.80 -36.52 20.44
C GLU A 24 22.34 -37.75 21.27
N LYS A 25 22.57 -37.73 22.59
CA LYS A 25 22.08 -38.77 23.48
C LYS A 25 20.55 -38.79 23.58
N ALA A 26 19.90 -37.62 23.59
CA ALA A 26 18.46 -37.56 23.60
C ALA A 26 17.87 -38.19 22.34
N LEU A 27 18.44 -37.92 21.17
CA LEU A 27 18.02 -38.54 19.92
C LEU A 27 18.12 -40.08 19.97
N GLU A 28 19.10 -40.65 20.67
CA GLU A 28 19.31 -42.10 20.72
C GLU A 28 18.50 -42.78 21.81
N GLU A 29 18.35 -42.17 22.99
CA GLU A 29 17.93 -42.83 24.22
C GLU A 29 16.56 -42.40 24.76
N ASP A 30 16.13 -41.14 24.45
CA ASP A 30 14.87 -40.63 24.99
C ASP A 30 13.66 -41.17 24.19
N SER A 31 12.48 -41.21 24.80
CA SER A 31 11.27 -41.68 24.13
C SER A 31 10.74 -40.67 23.09
N ASP A 32 9.96 -41.15 22.12
CA ASP A 32 9.41 -40.35 21.07
C ASP A 32 8.58 -39.16 21.63
N GLU A 33 7.82 -39.35 22.73
CA GLU A 33 7.02 -38.32 23.37
C GLU A 33 7.89 -37.20 23.99
N ILE A 34 9.04 -37.60 24.62
CA ILE A 34 9.98 -36.65 25.19
C ILE A 34 10.69 -35.88 24.08
N LEU A 35 11.03 -36.54 22.98
CA LEU A 35 11.59 -35.88 21.81
C LEU A 35 10.63 -34.91 21.15
N LEU A 36 9.34 -35.25 21.08
CA LEU A 36 8.31 -34.37 20.54
C LEU A 36 8.19 -33.08 21.37
N GLU A 37 8.17 -33.21 22.73
CA GLU A 37 8.19 -32.05 23.62
C GLU A 37 9.45 -31.18 23.45
N LEU A 38 10.62 -31.83 23.35
CA LEU A 38 11.88 -31.13 23.12
C LEU A 38 11.87 -30.40 21.78
N GLY A 39 11.43 -31.06 20.69
CA GLY A 39 11.34 -30.46 19.36
C GLY A 39 10.48 -29.21 19.36
N SER A 40 9.29 -29.29 19.95
CA SER A 40 8.36 -28.14 20.08
C SER A 40 8.97 -26.99 20.89
N TYR A 41 9.70 -27.29 21.97
CA TYR A 41 10.39 -26.26 22.76
C TYR A 41 11.50 -25.60 21.96
N LEU A 42 12.33 -26.39 21.27
CA LEU A 42 13.45 -25.89 20.46
C LEU A 42 12.96 -25.03 19.28
N GLU A 43 11.89 -25.43 18.62
CA GLU A 43 11.21 -24.65 17.59
C GLU A 43 10.75 -23.30 18.14
N GLY A 44 10.08 -23.30 19.32
CA GLY A 44 9.60 -22.10 19.97
C GLY A 44 10.67 -21.09 20.38
N ILE A 45 11.93 -21.54 20.59
CA ILE A 45 13.08 -20.67 20.90
C ILE A 45 14.02 -20.44 19.72
N GLY A 46 13.65 -20.87 18.49
CA GLY A 46 14.40 -20.64 17.26
C GLY A 46 15.59 -21.58 17.02
N PHE A 47 15.67 -22.74 17.73
CA PHE A 47 16.68 -23.78 17.48
C PHE A 47 16.21 -24.73 16.36
N TYR A 48 15.90 -24.17 15.20
CA TYR A 48 15.31 -24.86 14.05
C TYR A 48 16.11 -26.07 13.56
N PRO A 49 17.47 -26.03 13.45
CA PRO A 49 18.22 -27.20 13.00
C PRO A 49 18.07 -28.44 13.89
N GLN A 50 18.03 -28.26 15.22
CA GLN A 50 17.83 -29.35 16.17
C GLN A 50 16.37 -29.80 16.21
N ALA A 51 15.41 -28.85 16.13
CA ALA A 51 14.01 -29.20 16.02
C ALA A 51 13.73 -30.05 14.78
N SER A 52 14.26 -29.64 13.60
CA SER A 52 14.12 -30.39 12.34
C SER A 52 14.67 -31.83 12.45
N GLN A 53 15.86 -32.03 13.04
CA GLN A 53 16.43 -33.36 13.23
C GLN A 53 15.52 -34.27 14.08
N ILE A 54 14.91 -33.73 15.14
CA ILE A 54 13.91 -34.43 15.95
C ILE A 54 12.70 -34.79 15.11
N TYR A 55 12.13 -33.82 14.40
CA TYR A 55 10.93 -34.01 13.63
C TYR A 55 11.11 -34.96 12.45
N GLU A 56 12.26 -34.92 11.75
CA GLU A 56 12.59 -35.89 10.70
C GLU A 56 12.61 -37.33 11.23
N LYS A 57 13.19 -37.52 12.41
CA LYS A 57 13.17 -38.82 13.07
C LYS A 57 11.77 -39.28 13.45
N LEU A 58 10.90 -38.36 13.87
CA LEU A 58 9.56 -38.64 14.35
C LEU A 58 8.50 -38.73 13.25
N SER A 59 8.74 -38.10 12.11
CA SER A 59 7.77 -37.96 10.98
C SER A 59 7.11 -39.29 10.56
N PRO A 60 7.81 -40.46 10.53
CA PRO A 60 7.16 -41.73 10.18
C PRO A 60 6.08 -42.19 11.16
N LYS A 61 6.10 -41.72 12.42
CA LYS A 61 5.17 -42.11 13.47
C LYS A 61 4.17 -41.04 13.81
N PHE A 62 4.57 -39.77 13.66
CA PHE A 62 3.81 -38.57 14.02
C PHE A 62 3.69 -37.66 12.80
N PRO A 63 2.68 -37.89 11.92
CA PRO A 63 2.53 -37.09 10.69
C PRO A 63 2.40 -35.59 10.94
N GLU A 64 1.91 -35.16 12.11
CA GLU A 64 1.76 -33.76 12.50
C GLU A 64 3.05 -32.96 12.47
N VAL A 65 4.20 -33.59 12.78
CA VAL A 65 5.49 -32.88 12.76
C VAL A 65 5.90 -32.41 11.37
N ASN A 66 5.29 -32.96 10.31
CA ASN A 66 5.52 -32.47 8.95
C ASN A 66 4.97 -31.05 8.74
N ILE A 67 4.02 -30.58 9.54
CA ILE A 67 3.58 -29.16 9.53
C ILE A 67 4.74 -28.29 10.00
N SER A 68 5.35 -28.61 11.15
CA SER A 68 6.50 -27.87 11.67
C SER A 68 7.70 -27.92 10.74
N LEU A 69 8.01 -29.11 10.18
CA LEU A 69 9.09 -29.25 9.18
C LEU A 69 8.84 -28.36 7.95
N ALA A 70 7.61 -28.33 7.45
CA ALA A 70 7.26 -27.49 6.31
C ALA A 70 7.34 -25.99 6.65
N SER A 71 6.92 -25.60 7.86
CA SER A 71 7.03 -24.21 8.32
C SER A 71 8.51 -23.78 8.41
N ILE A 72 9.36 -24.61 9.04
CA ILE A 72 10.81 -24.34 9.15
C ILE A 72 11.45 -24.24 7.75
N ALA A 73 11.14 -25.19 6.86
CA ALA A 73 11.66 -25.18 5.49
C ALA A 73 11.21 -23.92 4.72
N SER A 74 9.97 -23.48 4.94
CA SER A 74 9.46 -22.24 4.34
C SER A 74 10.20 -20.98 4.82
N GLU A 75 10.49 -20.89 6.12
CA GLU A 75 11.26 -19.78 6.69
C GLU A 75 12.70 -19.74 6.14
N ASP A 76 13.29 -20.91 5.87
CA ASP A 76 14.60 -21.03 5.24
C ASP A 76 14.58 -20.82 3.70
N GLY A 77 13.39 -20.57 3.12
CA GLY A 77 13.21 -20.39 1.67
C GLY A 77 13.25 -21.70 0.86
N LEU A 78 13.19 -22.85 1.53
CA LEU A 78 13.22 -24.20 0.93
C LEU A 78 11.80 -24.66 0.56
N ILE A 79 11.16 -23.92 -0.35
CA ILE A 79 9.72 -24.07 -0.67
C ILE A 79 9.38 -25.47 -1.20
N GLU A 80 10.24 -26.06 -2.04
CA GLU A 80 10.04 -27.42 -2.57
C GLU A 80 10.08 -28.48 -1.45
N GLU A 81 10.95 -28.31 -0.47
CA GLU A 81 11.03 -29.20 0.70
C GLU A 81 9.80 -29.04 1.59
N ALA A 82 9.34 -27.79 1.80
CA ALA A 82 8.12 -27.54 2.54
C ALA A 82 6.92 -28.27 1.92
N PHE A 83 6.74 -28.20 0.61
CA PHE A 83 5.70 -28.97 -0.08
C PHE A 83 5.89 -30.49 0.08
N ALA A 84 7.12 -31.00 -0.01
CA ALA A 84 7.39 -32.44 0.15
C ALA A 84 7.02 -32.95 1.55
N TYR A 85 7.25 -32.17 2.60
CA TYR A 85 6.79 -32.52 3.95
C TYR A 85 5.26 -32.55 4.03
N LEU A 86 4.56 -31.57 3.44
CA LEU A 86 3.10 -31.50 3.46
C LEU A 86 2.42 -32.61 2.63
N GLU A 87 3.11 -33.21 1.66
CA GLU A 87 2.61 -34.37 0.91
C GLU A 87 2.57 -35.66 1.75
N ASN A 88 3.31 -35.73 2.84
CA ASN A 88 3.28 -36.88 3.75
C ASN A 88 2.03 -36.90 4.66
N ILE A 89 1.20 -35.84 4.63
CA ILE A 89 -0.03 -35.75 5.44
C ILE A 89 -1.21 -36.21 4.61
N SER A 90 -1.78 -37.37 4.97
CA SER A 90 -2.90 -37.94 4.22
C SER A 90 -4.23 -37.19 4.47
N PRO A 91 -5.21 -37.27 3.52
CA PRO A 91 -6.54 -36.66 3.69
C PRO A 91 -7.34 -37.20 4.88
N GLU A 92 -6.98 -38.38 5.42
CA GLU A 92 -7.61 -38.96 6.59
C GLU A 92 -7.02 -38.46 7.91
N SER A 93 -5.93 -37.69 7.86
CA SER A 93 -5.30 -37.12 9.04
C SER A 93 -6.08 -35.94 9.60
N ASP A 94 -6.15 -35.85 10.91
CA ASP A 94 -6.71 -34.67 11.61
C ASP A 94 -5.94 -33.37 11.28
N TRP A 95 -4.71 -33.49 10.77
CA TRP A 95 -3.83 -32.39 10.39
C TRP A 95 -3.93 -31.98 8.91
N TYR A 96 -4.81 -32.63 8.13
CA TYR A 96 -4.92 -32.36 6.70
C TYR A 96 -5.37 -30.93 6.38
N VAL A 97 -6.31 -30.39 7.16
CA VAL A 97 -6.76 -29.00 7.04
C VAL A 97 -5.59 -28.04 7.24
N SER A 98 -4.77 -28.26 8.29
CA SER A 98 -3.59 -27.44 8.57
C SER A 98 -2.57 -27.54 7.45
N ALA A 99 -2.37 -28.74 6.87
CA ALA A 99 -1.51 -28.92 5.71
C ALA A 99 -2.00 -28.17 4.47
N LEU A 100 -3.31 -28.14 4.23
CA LEU A 100 -3.89 -27.39 3.12
C LEU A 100 -3.79 -25.87 3.30
N VAL A 101 -3.94 -25.39 4.54
CA VAL A 101 -3.75 -23.96 4.87
C VAL A 101 -2.30 -23.57 4.60
N LEU A 102 -1.33 -24.32 5.14
CA LEU A 102 0.09 -24.01 4.90
C LEU A 102 0.47 -24.13 3.42
N LYS A 103 -0.10 -25.10 2.67
CA LYS A 103 0.08 -25.15 1.21
C LYS A 103 -0.47 -23.90 0.53
N ALA A 104 -1.62 -23.38 0.99
CA ALA A 104 -2.18 -22.14 0.44
C ALA A 104 -1.25 -20.94 0.71
N ASP A 105 -0.70 -20.83 1.93
CA ASP A 105 0.24 -19.78 2.28
C ASP A 105 1.50 -19.85 1.39
N LEU A 106 2.07 -21.06 1.19
CA LEU A 106 3.22 -21.27 0.31
C LEU A 106 2.93 -20.86 -1.14
N TYR A 107 1.76 -21.25 -1.69
CA TYR A 107 1.38 -20.83 -3.04
C TYR A 107 1.17 -19.32 -3.15
N GLN A 108 0.62 -18.68 -2.12
CA GLN A 108 0.47 -17.22 -2.10
C GLN A 108 1.84 -16.52 -2.07
N MET A 109 2.80 -17.00 -1.28
CA MET A 109 4.18 -16.49 -1.27
C MET A 109 4.86 -16.57 -2.64
N GLU A 110 4.55 -17.61 -3.43
CA GLU A 110 5.02 -17.79 -4.81
C GLU A 110 4.22 -16.97 -5.84
N GLY A 111 3.23 -16.16 -5.39
CA GLY A 111 2.36 -15.37 -6.28
C GLY A 111 1.31 -16.18 -7.03
N LEU A 112 1.06 -17.43 -6.63
CA LEU A 112 0.08 -18.35 -7.21
C LEU A 112 -1.23 -18.28 -6.41
N THR A 113 -1.81 -17.10 -6.31
CA THR A 113 -2.99 -16.78 -5.46
C THR A 113 -4.22 -17.60 -5.85
N ASP A 114 -4.41 -17.92 -7.13
CA ASP A 114 -5.48 -18.79 -7.63
C ASP A 114 -5.34 -20.23 -7.12
N VAL A 115 -4.14 -20.79 -7.10
CA VAL A 115 -3.84 -22.13 -6.55
C VAL A 115 -4.00 -22.14 -5.03
N ALA A 116 -3.53 -21.08 -4.34
CA ALA A 116 -3.74 -20.90 -2.91
C ALA A 116 -5.23 -20.96 -2.55
N ARG A 117 -6.05 -20.25 -3.32
CA ARG A 117 -7.51 -20.25 -3.19
C ARG A 117 -8.13 -21.65 -3.35
N GLU A 118 -7.68 -22.43 -4.32
CA GLU A 118 -8.13 -23.82 -4.50
C GLU A 118 -7.82 -24.69 -3.28
N LYS A 119 -6.65 -24.49 -2.65
CA LYS A 119 -6.27 -25.24 -1.43
C LYS A 119 -7.17 -24.88 -0.23
N LEU A 120 -7.52 -23.60 -0.04
CA LEU A 120 -8.47 -23.22 1.00
C LEU A 120 -9.90 -23.72 0.69
N LEU A 121 -10.32 -23.76 -0.58
CA LEU A 121 -11.59 -24.37 -0.97
C LEU A 121 -11.62 -25.87 -0.68
N GLU A 122 -10.50 -26.57 -0.90
CA GLU A 122 -10.34 -27.97 -0.52
C GLU A 122 -10.45 -28.14 0.97
N ALA A 123 -9.78 -27.31 1.78
CA ALA A 123 -9.83 -27.32 3.25
C ALA A 123 -11.25 -27.14 3.78
N ARG A 124 -12.08 -26.32 3.13
CA ARG A 124 -13.48 -26.10 3.44
C ARG A 124 -14.36 -27.36 3.33
N ASN A 125 -13.95 -28.39 2.62
CA ASN A 125 -14.66 -29.66 2.59
C ASN A 125 -14.48 -30.48 3.86
N TYR A 126 -13.49 -30.13 4.68
CA TYR A 126 -13.10 -30.85 5.91
C TYR A 126 -13.35 -30.04 7.18
N SER A 127 -13.51 -28.72 7.09
CA SER A 127 -13.70 -27.84 8.25
C SER A 127 -14.58 -26.64 7.92
N ASP A 128 -15.44 -26.27 8.87
CA ASP A 128 -16.28 -25.06 8.83
C ASP A 128 -15.65 -23.89 9.62
N ASP A 129 -14.32 -23.92 9.85
CA ASP A 129 -13.63 -22.88 10.59
C ASP A 129 -13.85 -21.51 9.92
N PRO A 130 -14.34 -20.48 10.65
CA PRO A 130 -14.49 -19.13 10.12
C PRO A 130 -13.21 -18.54 9.53
N LEU A 131 -12.02 -18.92 10.02
CA LEU A 131 -10.75 -18.45 9.46
C LEU A 131 -10.50 -18.93 8.04
N LEU A 132 -11.02 -20.11 7.66
CA LEU A 132 -10.94 -20.58 6.26
C LEU A 132 -11.82 -19.71 5.33
N ILE A 133 -13.00 -19.27 5.81
CA ILE A 133 -13.85 -18.35 5.06
C ILE A 133 -13.17 -17.00 4.94
N PHE A 134 -12.55 -16.54 6.02
CA PHE A 134 -11.80 -15.28 6.04
C PHE A 134 -10.62 -15.34 5.05
N GLY A 135 -9.77 -16.37 5.11
CA GLY A 135 -8.65 -16.55 4.19
C GLY A 135 -9.08 -16.62 2.73
N LEU A 136 -10.18 -17.34 2.42
CA LEU A 136 -10.75 -17.36 1.07
C LEU A 136 -11.19 -15.98 0.60
N ALA A 137 -11.83 -15.20 1.47
CA ALA A 137 -12.27 -13.85 1.14
C ALA A 137 -11.08 -12.89 0.93
N GLU A 138 -9.98 -13.04 1.68
CA GLU A 138 -8.73 -12.30 1.45
C GLU A 138 -8.14 -12.65 0.07
N LEU A 139 -8.04 -13.95 -0.29
CA LEU A 139 -7.54 -14.37 -1.60
C LEU A 139 -8.47 -13.93 -2.75
N ASP A 140 -9.79 -13.98 -2.56
CA ASP A 140 -10.75 -13.44 -3.54
C ASP A 140 -10.56 -11.94 -3.72
N SER A 141 -10.31 -11.19 -2.65
CA SER A 141 -10.02 -9.75 -2.68
C SER A 141 -8.71 -9.46 -3.44
N GLU A 142 -7.67 -10.25 -3.21
CA GLU A 142 -6.38 -10.15 -3.89
C GLU A 142 -6.51 -10.43 -5.40
N LEU A 143 -7.32 -11.41 -5.78
CA LEU A 143 -7.63 -11.74 -7.17
C LEU A 143 -8.57 -10.74 -7.87
N GLY A 144 -9.06 -9.72 -7.16
CA GLY A 144 -10.04 -8.76 -7.70
C GLY A 144 -11.47 -9.31 -7.78
N ASN A 145 -11.75 -10.45 -7.16
CA ASN A 145 -13.07 -11.07 -7.08
C ASN A 145 -13.91 -10.42 -5.96
N ASP A 146 -13.98 -9.08 -5.95
CA ASP A 146 -14.56 -8.30 -4.85
C ASP A 146 -15.97 -8.73 -4.42
N LEU A 147 -16.82 -9.18 -5.34
CA LEU A 147 -18.15 -9.67 -4.99
C LEU A 147 -18.13 -10.96 -4.18
N GLU A 148 -17.22 -11.87 -4.48
CA GLU A 148 -17.05 -13.12 -3.72
C GLU A 148 -16.39 -12.83 -2.37
N ALA A 149 -15.40 -11.92 -2.34
CA ALA A 149 -14.79 -11.44 -1.09
C ALA A 149 -15.84 -10.86 -0.13
N ILE A 150 -16.69 -9.95 -0.61
CA ILE A 150 -17.79 -9.38 0.19
C ILE A 150 -18.72 -10.48 0.74
N LYS A 151 -19.10 -11.47 -0.09
CA LYS A 151 -19.93 -12.58 0.36
C LYS A 151 -19.25 -13.41 1.45
N GLY A 152 -17.95 -13.63 1.32
CA GLY A 152 -17.15 -14.32 2.32
C GLY A 152 -17.15 -13.56 3.65
N TYR A 153 -16.70 -12.31 3.65
CA TYR A 153 -16.65 -11.47 4.85
C TYR A 153 -18.00 -11.28 5.52
N ALA A 154 -19.08 -11.15 4.75
CA ALA A 154 -20.44 -10.95 5.27
C ALA A 154 -21.00 -12.15 6.04
N GLN A 155 -20.43 -13.36 5.90
CA GLN A 155 -20.80 -14.56 6.67
C GLN A 155 -20.17 -14.58 8.06
N LEU A 156 -19.20 -13.72 8.33
CA LEU A 156 -18.34 -13.76 9.48
C LEU A 156 -18.80 -12.78 10.57
N ASP A 157 -18.65 -13.17 11.82
CA ASP A 157 -18.77 -12.24 12.93
C ASP A 157 -17.54 -11.36 13.03
N ASN A 158 -17.71 -10.05 12.78
CA ASN A 158 -16.61 -9.09 12.75
C ASN A 158 -15.78 -9.10 14.04
N ARG A 159 -16.45 -9.21 15.21
CA ARG A 159 -15.74 -9.16 16.50
C ARG A 159 -14.87 -10.39 16.71
N SER A 160 -15.39 -11.57 16.34
CA SER A 160 -14.63 -12.82 16.45
C SER A 160 -13.40 -12.82 15.55
N ILE A 161 -13.56 -12.41 14.29
CA ILE A 161 -12.44 -12.31 13.33
C ILE A 161 -11.43 -11.28 13.81
N TYR A 162 -11.88 -10.09 14.23
CA TYR A 162 -10.98 -9.06 14.72
C TYR A 162 -10.14 -9.51 15.92
N GLN A 163 -10.75 -10.24 16.88
CA GLN A 163 -10.02 -10.76 18.03
C GLN A 163 -8.92 -11.77 17.66
N GLN A 164 -9.10 -12.50 16.56
CA GLN A 164 -8.17 -13.55 16.13
C GLN A 164 -7.11 -13.02 15.14
N THR A 165 -7.46 -12.06 14.30
CA THR A 165 -6.62 -11.62 13.18
C THR A 165 -6.16 -10.15 13.29
N GLY A 166 -6.81 -9.35 14.13
CA GLY A 166 -6.65 -7.89 14.16
C GLY A 166 -7.26 -7.17 12.95
N ILE A 167 -8.04 -7.87 12.10
CA ILE A 167 -8.58 -7.31 10.85
C ILE A 167 -10.10 -7.20 10.95
N SER A 168 -10.65 -6.02 10.60
CA SER A 168 -12.08 -5.77 10.56
C SER A 168 -12.71 -6.25 9.25
N THR A 169 -13.70 -7.13 9.31
CA THR A 169 -14.48 -7.54 8.14
C THR A 169 -15.27 -6.37 7.54
N TYR A 170 -15.69 -5.39 8.34
CA TYR A 170 -16.35 -4.18 7.84
C TYR A 170 -15.40 -3.33 7.00
N GLN A 171 -14.15 -3.16 7.43
CA GLN A 171 -13.13 -2.50 6.63
C GLN A 171 -12.95 -3.22 5.28
N ARG A 172 -12.78 -4.53 5.28
CA ARG A 172 -12.60 -5.33 4.06
C ARG A 172 -13.78 -5.24 3.10
N ILE A 173 -15.01 -5.31 3.63
CA ILE A 173 -16.25 -5.13 2.84
C ILE A 173 -16.29 -3.72 2.24
N GLY A 174 -16.00 -2.69 3.05
CA GLY A 174 -16.00 -1.30 2.61
C GLY A 174 -15.01 -1.05 1.47
N LEU A 175 -13.76 -1.51 1.62
CA LEU A 175 -12.72 -1.40 0.60
C LEU A 175 -13.10 -2.15 -0.69
N SER A 176 -13.68 -3.35 -0.58
CA SER A 176 -14.16 -4.09 -1.74
C SER A 176 -15.30 -3.37 -2.46
N TYR A 177 -16.24 -2.75 -1.74
CA TYR A 177 -17.26 -1.91 -2.36
C TYR A 177 -16.68 -0.65 -3.03
N ALA A 178 -15.66 -0.04 -2.46
CA ALA A 178 -14.95 1.10 -3.06
C ALA A 178 -14.34 0.72 -4.42
N ARG A 179 -13.62 -0.41 -4.49
CA ARG A 179 -13.08 -0.93 -5.76
C ARG A 179 -14.15 -1.23 -6.80
N LEU A 180 -15.34 -1.63 -6.38
CA LEU A 180 -16.50 -1.84 -7.27
C LEU A 180 -17.21 -0.54 -7.68
N GLY A 181 -16.75 0.63 -7.23
CA GLY A 181 -17.40 1.92 -7.48
C GLY A 181 -18.74 2.09 -6.76
N LYS A 182 -19.03 1.28 -5.75
CA LYS A 182 -20.27 1.34 -4.95
C LYS A 182 -20.06 2.20 -3.71
N PHE A 183 -19.85 3.48 -3.93
CA PHE A 183 -19.36 4.43 -2.91
C PHE A 183 -20.28 4.55 -1.69
N GLU A 184 -21.62 4.51 -1.85
CA GLU A 184 -22.55 4.57 -0.72
C GLU A 184 -22.38 3.38 0.22
N SER A 185 -22.27 2.18 -0.35
CA SER A 185 -22.06 0.95 0.43
C SER A 185 -20.66 0.95 1.06
N ALA A 186 -19.65 1.41 0.33
CA ALA A 186 -18.29 1.54 0.85
C ALA A 186 -18.26 2.43 2.10
N ILE A 187 -18.84 3.62 2.01
CA ILE A 187 -18.92 4.58 3.13
C ILE A 187 -19.66 3.95 4.31
N GLU A 188 -20.81 3.31 4.10
CA GLU A 188 -21.58 2.69 5.20
C GLU A 188 -20.76 1.69 6.00
N PHE A 189 -19.99 0.83 5.30
CA PHE A 189 -19.17 -0.19 5.96
C PHE A 189 -17.90 0.39 6.57
N LEU A 190 -17.23 1.35 5.92
CA LEU A 190 -16.05 2.01 6.47
C LEU A 190 -16.39 2.88 7.69
N GLU A 191 -17.55 3.55 7.70
CA GLU A 191 -18.03 4.26 8.90
C GLU A 191 -18.26 3.30 10.08
N LYS A 192 -18.84 2.12 9.84
CA LYS A 192 -18.96 1.09 10.89
C LYS A 192 -17.58 0.60 11.37
N ALA A 193 -16.61 0.47 10.48
CA ALA A 193 -15.27 0.06 10.85
C ALA A 193 -14.61 1.09 11.77
N ILE A 194 -14.60 2.37 11.38
CA ILE A 194 -13.92 3.45 12.11
C ILE A 194 -14.61 3.79 13.45
N GLU A 195 -15.94 3.59 13.55
CA GLU A 195 -16.69 3.72 14.81
C GLU A 195 -16.31 2.67 15.85
N LEU A 196 -15.93 1.47 15.42
CA LEU A 196 -15.49 0.39 16.30
C LEU A 196 -14.05 0.59 16.75
N GLU A 197 -13.20 0.95 15.82
CA GLU A 197 -11.78 1.23 16.06
C GLU A 197 -11.23 2.16 14.98
N TYR A 198 -10.48 3.15 15.40
CA TYR A 198 -9.82 4.07 14.48
C TYR A 198 -8.70 3.35 13.73
N ASP A 199 -8.70 3.54 12.41
CA ASP A 199 -7.69 3.04 11.49
C ASP A 199 -7.35 4.13 10.47
N ASP A 200 -6.06 4.40 10.26
CA ASP A 200 -5.58 5.47 9.40
C ASP A 200 -5.99 5.28 7.94
N GLN A 201 -5.90 4.04 7.45
CA GLN A 201 -6.31 3.70 6.08
C GLN A 201 -7.81 3.91 5.88
N VAL A 202 -8.63 3.51 6.86
CA VAL A 202 -10.09 3.72 6.80
C VAL A 202 -10.42 5.21 6.81
N ALA A 203 -9.74 6.00 7.64
CA ALA A 203 -9.94 7.45 7.69
C ALA A 203 -9.59 8.11 6.34
N PHE A 204 -8.46 7.70 5.75
CA PHE A 204 -8.03 8.19 4.44
C PHE A 204 -9.01 7.82 3.32
N GLU A 205 -9.47 6.55 3.28
CA GLU A 205 -10.45 6.09 2.30
C GLU A 205 -11.79 6.79 2.43
N LEU A 206 -12.29 6.98 3.65
CA LEU A 206 -13.52 7.75 3.89
C LEU A 206 -13.38 9.19 3.42
N ALA A 207 -12.26 9.85 3.72
CA ALA A 207 -11.99 11.21 3.27
C ALA A 207 -11.99 11.29 1.74
N SER A 208 -11.33 10.34 1.07
CA SER A 208 -11.26 10.26 -0.39
C SER A 208 -12.62 10.00 -1.02
N LEU A 209 -13.40 9.04 -0.50
CA LEU A 209 -14.76 8.75 -0.98
C LEU A 209 -15.72 9.93 -0.79
N TYR A 210 -15.64 10.64 0.32
CA TYR A 210 -16.45 11.86 0.53
C TYR A 210 -16.00 12.99 -0.38
N PHE A 211 -14.70 13.10 -0.69
CA PHE A 211 -14.21 14.06 -1.67
C PHE A 211 -14.76 13.77 -3.07
N ASP A 212 -14.73 12.52 -3.52
CA ASP A 212 -15.25 12.09 -4.83
C ASP A 212 -16.77 12.28 -4.95
N LYS A 213 -17.50 12.22 -3.83
CA LYS A 213 -18.92 12.55 -3.74
C LYS A 213 -19.21 14.04 -3.62
N GLU A 214 -18.19 14.88 -3.67
CA GLU A 214 -18.30 16.34 -3.47
C GLU A 214 -18.85 16.74 -2.08
N GLU A 215 -18.81 15.83 -1.09
CA GLU A 215 -19.17 16.10 0.30
C GLU A 215 -17.92 16.61 1.06
N TYR A 216 -17.36 17.73 0.60
CA TYR A 216 -16.04 18.24 1.01
C TYR A 216 -15.91 18.49 2.51
N GLN A 217 -16.99 18.92 3.18
CA GLN A 217 -16.97 19.14 4.63
C GLN A 217 -16.69 17.85 5.40
N LYS A 218 -17.25 16.72 4.96
CA LYS A 218 -16.97 15.43 5.56
C LYS A 218 -15.58 14.94 5.22
N ALA A 219 -15.13 15.12 3.97
CA ALA A 219 -13.75 14.83 3.58
C ALA A 219 -12.76 15.57 4.48
N VAL A 220 -12.95 16.88 4.69
CA VAL A 220 -12.14 17.70 5.60
C VAL A 220 -12.16 17.15 7.04
N LEU A 221 -13.31 16.65 7.52
CA LEU A 221 -13.42 16.09 8.87
C LEU A 221 -12.48 14.87 9.03
N TYR A 222 -12.53 13.91 8.10
CA TYR A 222 -11.73 12.70 8.18
C TYR A 222 -10.23 12.96 7.92
N PHE A 223 -9.89 13.83 6.94
CA PHE A 223 -8.50 14.27 6.75
C PHE A 223 -7.94 14.99 7.98
N LYS A 224 -8.73 15.86 8.63
CA LYS A 224 -8.31 16.53 9.86
C LYS A 224 -8.10 15.54 11.00
N GLN A 225 -8.93 14.51 11.09
CA GLN A 225 -8.76 13.45 12.09
C GLN A 225 -7.44 12.71 11.86
N LEU A 226 -7.16 12.35 10.60
CA LEU A 226 -5.90 11.70 10.19
C LEU A 226 -4.69 12.58 10.49
N ASP A 227 -4.71 13.86 10.10
CA ASP A 227 -3.65 14.85 10.40
C ASP A 227 -3.38 15.01 11.90
N THR A 228 -4.42 14.83 12.74
CA THR A 228 -4.30 14.99 14.19
C THR A 228 -3.74 13.75 14.87
N ILE A 229 -4.14 12.55 14.42
CA ILE A 229 -3.82 11.27 15.07
C ILE A 229 -2.53 10.70 14.50
N SER A 230 -2.38 10.72 13.19
CA SER A 230 -1.28 10.12 12.45
C SER A 230 -0.70 11.10 11.41
N PRO A 231 -0.07 12.18 11.88
CA PRO A 231 0.47 13.20 10.97
C PRO A 231 1.56 12.68 10.03
N ASP A 232 2.13 11.51 10.32
CA ASP A 232 3.15 10.88 9.49
C ASP A 232 2.57 9.91 8.42
N PHE A 233 1.24 9.75 8.36
CA PHE A 233 0.60 9.00 7.28
C PHE A 233 0.92 9.66 5.94
N GLU A 234 1.33 8.86 4.95
CA GLU A 234 1.84 9.39 3.69
C GLU A 234 0.72 9.80 2.71
N GLY A 235 0.86 10.96 2.10
CA GLY A 235 0.11 11.36 0.91
C GLY A 235 -1.29 11.95 1.15
N TYR A 236 -1.74 12.10 2.40
CA TYR A 236 -3.07 12.68 2.68
C TYR A 236 -3.11 14.19 2.44
N GLU A 237 -2.00 14.90 2.52
CA GLU A 237 -1.96 16.36 2.48
C GLU A 237 -2.48 16.93 1.17
N TYR A 238 -2.22 16.25 0.05
CA TYR A 238 -2.74 16.68 -1.24
C TYR A 238 -4.27 16.64 -1.26
N GLY A 239 -4.89 15.51 -0.90
CA GLY A 239 -6.35 15.37 -0.81
C GLY A 239 -6.97 16.31 0.21
N TYR A 240 -6.33 16.49 1.36
CA TYR A 240 -6.78 17.41 2.40
C TYR A 240 -6.77 18.86 1.93
N SER A 241 -5.68 19.28 1.30
CA SER A 241 -5.56 20.63 0.73
C SER A 241 -6.61 20.88 -0.34
N LEU A 242 -6.84 19.91 -1.25
CA LEU A 242 -7.90 20.02 -2.25
C LEU A 242 -9.29 20.14 -1.61
N ALA A 243 -9.60 19.34 -0.59
CA ALA A 243 -10.89 19.40 0.09
C ALA A 243 -11.12 20.76 0.77
N LEU A 244 -10.09 21.29 1.44
CA LEU A 244 -10.13 22.64 2.03
C LEU A 244 -10.32 23.72 0.96
N HIS A 245 -9.65 23.61 -0.18
CA HIS A 245 -9.79 24.56 -1.29
C HIS A 245 -11.21 24.55 -1.87
N LYS A 246 -11.81 23.36 -2.04
CA LYS A 246 -13.22 23.22 -2.47
C LYS A 246 -14.21 23.83 -1.46
N GLU A 247 -13.87 23.88 -0.19
CA GLU A 247 -14.63 24.57 0.87
C GLU A 247 -14.29 26.08 0.96
N HIS A 248 -13.58 26.65 -0.02
CA HIS A 248 -13.15 28.05 -0.05
C HIS A 248 -12.27 28.47 1.13
N ARG A 249 -11.52 27.53 1.70
CA ARG A 249 -10.58 27.74 2.81
C ARG A 249 -9.14 27.79 2.28
N THR A 250 -8.90 28.69 1.32
CA THR A 250 -7.66 28.74 0.52
C THR A 250 -6.39 28.90 1.37
N GLU A 251 -6.43 29.72 2.44
CA GLU A 251 -5.28 29.92 3.34
C GLU A 251 -4.93 28.62 4.11
N GLU A 252 -5.95 27.89 4.58
CA GLU A 252 -5.74 26.62 5.27
C GLU A 252 -5.27 25.54 4.28
N ALA A 253 -5.81 25.52 3.07
CA ALA A 253 -5.39 24.64 2.00
C ALA A 253 -3.88 24.83 1.71
N LEU A 254 -3.42 26.07 1.56
CA LEU A 254 -2.01 26.38 1.33
C LEU A 254 -1.12 25.91 2.48
N LYS A 255 -1.57 26.06 3.74
CA LYS A 255 -0.82 25.59 4.91
C LYS A 255 -0.64 24.07 4.89
N ILE A 256 -1.69 23.32 4.55
CA ILE A 256 -1.60 21.85 4.43
C ILE A 256 -0.71 21.45 3.25
N ALA A 257 -0.82 22.11 2.10
CA ALA A 257 0.08 21.87 0.98
C ALA A 257 1.56 22.10 1.37
N GLN A 258 1.86 23.18 2.10
CA GLN A 258 3.20 23.46 2.62
C GLN A 258 3.69 22.39 3.62
N GLN A 259 2.78 21.86 4.44
CA GLN A 259 3.10 20.75 5.35
C GLN A 259 3.52 19.50 4.55
N GLY A 260 2.77 19.13 3.51
CA GLY A 260 3.12 18.02 2.63
C GLY A 260 4.46 18.25 1.91
N LEU A 261 4.69 19.46 1.38
CA LEU A 261 5.96 19.82 0.76
C LEU A 261 7.15 19.83 1.72
N SER A 262 6.93 20.02 3.02
CA SER A 262 8.00 19.87 4.02
C SER A 262 8.43 18.41 4.21
N LYS A 263 7.56 17.45 3.92
CA LYS A 263 7.84 16.01 3.96
C LYS A 263 8.41 15.51 2.63
N ASN A 264 7.78 15.91 1.53
CA ASN A 264 8.22 15.59 0.16
C ASN A 264 8.30 16.87 -0.70
N PRO A 265 9.47 17.52 -0.75
CA PRO A 265 9.67 18.77 -1.51
C PRO A 265 9.52 18.62 -3.04
N PHE A 266 9.50 17.37 -3.55
CA PHE A 266 9.49 17.07 -4.98
C PHE A 266 8.13 16.59 -5.50
N GLU A 267 7.08 16.65 -4.70
CA GLU A 267 5.73 16.24 -5.09
C GLU A 267 5.14 17.29 -6.06
N THR A 268 5.28 17.04 -7.35
CA THR A 268 4.91 17.99 -8.43
C THR A 268 3.45 18.41 -8.34
N ARG A 269 2.50 17.48 -8.07
CA ARG A 269 1.08 17.84 -7.96
C ARG A 269 0.82 18.80 -6.80
N LEU A 270 1.52 18.61 -5.70
CA LEU A 270 1.37 19.46 -4.53
C LEU A 270 2.03 20.83 -4.75
N LEU A 271 3.16 20.91 -5.47
CA LEU A 271 3.79 22.16 -5.89
C LEU A 271 2.86 22.96 -6.81
N LEU A 272 2.26 22.34 -7.82
CA LEU A 272 1.31 23.00 -8.72
C LEU A 272 0.08 23.51 -7.96
N HIS A 273 -0.46 22.71 -7.05
CA HIS A 273 -1.59 23.12 -6.22
C HIS A 273 -1.22 24.27 -5.28
N ALA A 274 -0.06 24.24 -4.63
CA ALA A 274 0.43 25.32 -3.78
C ALA A 274 0.67 26.61 -4.57
N SER A 275 1.13 26.51 -5.83
CA SER A 275 1.23 27.64 -6.74
C SER A 275 -0.14 28.25 -7.02
N GLN A 276 -1.14 27.43 -7.40
CA GLN A 276 -2.49 27.89 -7.64
C GLN A 276 -3.07 28.62 -6.41
N LEU A 277 -2.96 28.01 -5.23
CA LEU A 277 -3.45 28.59 -3.99
C LEU A 277 -2.76 29.93 -3.67
N SER A 278 -1.43 30.01 -3.88
CA SER A 278 -0.65 31.24 -3.67
C SER A 278 -1.09 32.35 -4.64
N TYR A 279 -1.36 31.98 -5.90
CA TYR A 279 -1.87 32.90 -6.89
C TYR A 279 -3.24 33.47 -6.49
N GLU A 280 -4.19 32.61 -6.06
CA GLU A 280 -5.51 33.04 -5.58
C GLU A 280 -5.44 33.93 -4.33
N LEU A 281 -4.42 33.75 -3.51
CA LEU A 281 -4.15 34.60 -2.33
C LEU A 281 -3.37 35.90 -2.66
N HIS A 282 -3.19 36.20 -3.93
CA HIS A 282 -2.44 37.39 -4.41
C HIS A 282 -0.97 37.39 -3.94
N GLN A 283 -0.33 36.22 -3.97
CA GLN A 283 1.08 36.01 -3.62
C GLN A 283 1.87 35.50 -4.83
N PRO A 284 2.01 36.32 -5.91
CA PRO A 284 2.54 35.85 -7.18
C PRO A 284 4.01 35.39 -7.10
N GLU A 285 4.83 36.01 -6.23
CA GLU A 285 6.24 35.60 -6.05
C GLU A 285 6.34 34.20 -5.43
N GLN A 286 5.40 33.85 -4.55
CA GLN A 286 5.34 32.54 -3.95
C GLN A 286 4.81 31.50 -4.96
N ALA A 287 3.80 31.88 -5.77
CA ALA A 287 3.30 31.05 -6.85
C ALA A 287 4.42 30.69 -7.87
N GLU A 288 5.20 31.70 -8.28
CA GLU A 288 6.37 31.51 -9.14
C GLU A 288 7.38 30.55 -8.53
N THR A 289 7.69 30.70 -7.23
CA THR A 289 8.66 29.86 -6.54
C THR A 289 8.24 28.38 -6.61
N TYR A 290 6.97 28.07 -6.38
CA TYR A 290 6.48 26.68 -6.47
C TYR A 290 6.50 26.15 -7.91
N LEU A 291 6.19 26.97 -8.92
CA LEU A 291 6.28 26.56 -10.32
C LEU A 291 7.72 26.27 -10.75
N LEU A 292 8.67 27.08 -10.33
CA LEU A 292 10.09 26.85 -10.63
C LEU A 292 10.61 25.57 -9.96
N GLN A 293 10.20 25.30 -8.71
CA GLN A 293 10.52 24.04 -8.04
C GLN A 293 9.88 22.83 -8.75
N ALA A 294 8.64 22.96 -9.21
CA ALA A 294 7.98 21.91 -9.99
C ALA A 294 8.72 21.64 -11.30
N GLN A 295 9.18 22.68 -11.98
CA GLN A 295 9.90 22.61 -13.26
C GLN A 295 11.22 21.83 -13.15
N GLU A 296 11.94 21.97 -12.03
CA GLU A 296 13.21 21.27 -11.81
C GLU A 296 13.05 19.75 -11.75
N ASN A 297 11.84 19.24 -11.40
CA ASN A 297 11.59 17.84 -11.09
C ASN A 297 10.61 17.16 -12.05
N ALA A 298 9.88 17.91 -12.87
CA ALA A 298 8.89 17.36 -13.76
C ALA A 298 9.52 16.77 -15.03
N GLU A 299 9.10 15.56 -15.41
CA GLU A 299 9.46 14.96 -16.71
C GLU A 299 8.74 15.68 -17.86
N ASP A 300 7.47 16.01 -17.68
CA ASP A 300 6.68 16.83 -18.59
C ASP A 300 6.51 18.24 -18.00
N GLN A 301 7.03 19.22 -18.71
CA GLN A 301 7.04 20.63 -18.27
C GLN A 301 5.99 21.50 -18.96
N GLU A 302 5.20 20.97 -19.89
CA GLU A 302 4.29 21.76 -20.72
C GLU A 302 3.26 22.57 -19.91
N GLU A 303 2.64 21.93 -18.92
CA GLU A 303 1.69 22.61 -18.02
C GLU A 303 2.38 23.71 -17.20
N ILE A 304 3.58 23.41 -16.69
CA ILE A 304 4.34 24.35 -15.85
C ILE A 304 4.78 25.58 -16.66
N LEU A 305 5.26 25.38 -17.88
CA LEU A 305 5.66 26.48 -18.78
C LEU A 305 4.47 27.36 -19.14
N LEU A 306 3.29 26.76 -19.36
CA LEU A 306 2.05 27.50 -19.59
C LEU A 306 1.65 28.35 -18.38
N LEU A 307 1.72 27.79 -17.18
CA LEU A 307 1.40 28.49 -15.93
C LEU A 307 2.39 29.63 -15.64
N LEU A 308 3.70 29.39 -15.83
CA LEU A 308 4.74 30.44 -15.73
C LEU A 308 4.51 31.53 -16.74
N GLY A 309 4.26 31.17 -18.00
CA GLY A 309 3.96 32.14 -19.06
C GLY A 309 2.75 33.01 -18.73
N THR A 310 1.69 32.41 -18.20
CA THR A 310 0.49 33.13 -17.77
C THR A 310 0.79 34.09 -16.62
N LEU A 311 1.53 33.63 -15.61
CA LEU A 311 1.91 34.45 -14.45
C LEU A 311 2.80 35.63 -14.87
N TYR A 312 3.78 35.41 -15.76
CA TYR A 312 4.66 36.45 -16.28
C TYR A 312 3.91 37.43 -17.18
N GLN A 313 2.93 36.97 -17.97
CA GLN A 313 2.12 37.82 -18.82
C GLN A 313 1.28 38.83 -18.01
N GLU A 314 0.68 38.40 -16.89
CA GLU A 314 -0.07 39.29 -15.99
C GLU A 314 0.81 40.35 -15.32
N GLN A 315 2.12 40.04 -15.16
CA GLN A 315 3.10 40.96 -14.59
C GLN A 315 3.83 41.78 -15.66
N GLU A 316 3.48 41.65 -16.96
CA GLU A 316 4.15 42.30 -18.09
C GLU A 316 5.66 41.97 -18.16
N ARG A 317 6.08 40.77 -17.71
CA ARG A 317 7.45 40.30 -17.68
C ARG A 317 7.80 39.55 -18.98
N TYR A 318 7.84 40.29 -20.09
CA TYR A 318 7.97 39.75 -21.43
C TYR A 318 9.30 39.04 -21.65
N GLU A 319 10.43 39.54 -21.09
CA GLU A 319 11.74 38.88 -21.17
C GLU A 319 11.71 37.49 -20.51
N ASP A 320 10.99 37.32 -19.38
CA ASP A 320 10.89 36.03 -18.71
C ASP A 320 10.03 35.05 -19.53
N ILE A 321 8.97 35.53 -20.22
CA ILE A 321 8.21 34.68 -21.14
C ILE A 321 9.08 34.22 -22.31
N ILE A 322 9.88 35.10 -22.89
CA ILE A 322 10.81 34.76 -23.97
C ILE A 322 11.84 33.73 -23.51
N ALA A 323 12.33 33.83 -22.28
CA ALA A 323 13.26 32.85 -21.72
C ALA A 323 12.69 31.40 -21.67
N LEU A 324 11.36 31.25 -21.61
CA LEU A 324 10.72 29.93 -21.68
C LEU A 324 10.99 29.19 -23.01
N LYS A 325 11.34 29.92 -24.08
CA LYS A 325 11.74 29.31 -25.38
C LYS A 325 12.89 28.31 -25.21
N THR A 326 13.78 28.49 -24.24
CA THR A 326 14.94 27.62 -24.01
C THR A 326 14.52 26.17 -23.60
N TYR A 327 13.29 25.96 -23.18
CA TYR A 327 12.71 24.67 -22.85
C TYR A 327 11.99 24.01 -24.03
N GLU A 328 12.02 24.65 -25.23
CA GLU A 328 11.42 24.13 -26.47
C GLU A 328 9.95 23.69 -26.29
N PRO A 329 9.06 24.56 -25.76
CA PRO A 329 7.68 24.19 -25.48
C PRO A 329 6.97 23.71 -26.74
N GLU A 330 6.15 22.65 -26.61
CA GLU A 330 5.30 22.16 -27.70
C GLU A 330 3.89 22.79 -27.65
N ASN A 331 3.44 23.24 -26.46
CA ASN A 331 2.13 23.84 -26.24
C ASN A 331 1.96 25.12 -27.07
N LEU A 332 0.91 25.14 -27.91
CA LEU A 332 0.62 26.26 -28.83
C LEU A 332 0.39 27.59 -28.11
N LEU A 333 -0.24 27.57 -26.92
CA LEU A 333 -0.49 28.80 -26.15
C LEU A 333 0.82 29.36 -25.57
N THR A 334 1.72 28.49 -25.10
CA THR A 334 3.04 28.92 -24.61
C THR A 334 3.85 29.54 -25.74
N LYS A 335 3.91 28.90 -26.92
CA LYS A 335 4.55 29.47 -28.12
C LYS A 335 3.93 30.81 -28.51
N TRP A 336 2.61 30.90 -28.45
CA TRP A 336 1.92 32.15 -28.78
C TRP A 336 2.24 33.27 -27.80
N MET A 337 2.28 32.97 -26.49
CA MET A 337 2.71 33.95 -25.48
C MET A 337 4.15 34.44 -25.74
N ILE A 338 5.06 33.54 -26.13
CA ILE A 338 6.42 33.91 -26.50
C ILE A 338 6.44 34.83 -27.73
N ALA A 339 5.68 34.52 -28.79
CA ALA A 339 5.58 35.38 -29.99
C ALA A 339 5.02 36.75 -29.68
N LYS A 340 3.94 36.86 -28.88
CA LYS A 340 3.39 38.14 -28.41
C LYS A 340 4.40 38.91 -27.57
N SER A 341 5.17 38.25 -26.72
CA SER A 341 6.20 38.94 -25.91
C SER A 341 7.31 39.52 -26.76
N TYR A 342 7.75 38.86 -27.84
CA TYR A 342 8.65 39.43 -28.82
C TYR A 342 8.05 40.65 -29.54
N GLN A 343 6.75 40.63 -29.85
CA GLN A 343 6.05 41.72 -30.45
C GLN A 343 5.95 42.94 -29.49
N GLU A 344 5.68 42.76 -28.23
CA GLU A 344 5.60 43.82 -27.19
C GLU A 344 7.00 44.49 -27.02
N LEU A 345 8.09 43.74 -27.17
CA LEU A 345 9.46 44.26 -27.11
C LEU A 345 9.97 44.81 -28.45
N GLU A 346 9.10 44.95 -29.47
CA GLU A 346 9.42 45.40 -30.82
C GLU A 346 10.44 44.49 -31.58
N GLU A 347 10.63 43.26 -31.14
CA GLU A 347 11.49 42.24 -31.78
C GLU A 347 10.73 41.48 -32.88
N LEU A 348 10.24 42.18 -33.89
CA LEU A 348 9.23 41.71 -34.85
C LEU A 348 9.70 40.53 -35.69
N GLU A 349 11.01 40.40 -35.97
CA GLU A 349 11.57 39.29 -36.78
C GLU A 349 11.39 37.95 -36.07
N PHE A 350 11.66 37.90 -34.77
CA PHE A 350 11.47 36.69 -33.95
C PHE A 350 10.00 36.35 -33.74
N ALA A 351 9.15 37.36 -33.54
CA ALA A 351 7.71 37.18 -33.45
C ALA A 351 7.13 36.55 -34.72
N GLU A 352 7.54 37.08 -35.93
CA GLU A 352 7.06 36.60 -37.23
C GLU A 352 7.49 35.13 -37.49
N GLU A 353 8.66 34.71 -37.05
CA GLU A 353 9.14 33.34 -37.17
C GLU A 353 8.19 32.38 -36.44
N ILE A 354 7.86 32.65 -35.16
CA ILE A 354 6.99 31.81 -34.35
C ILE A 354 5.54 31.87 -34.86
N TYR A 355 5.05 33.02 -35.26
CA TYR A 355 3.72 33.13 -35.87
C TYR A 355 3.58 32.32 -37.17
N LYS A 356 4.61 32.24 -38.00
CA LYS A 356 4.61 31.36 -39.18
C LYS A 356 4.55 29.88 -38.81
N GLU A 357 5.22 29.49 -37.73
CA GLU A 357 5.15 28.12 -37.21
C GLU A 357 3.72 27.80 -36.70
N LEU A 358 3.09 28.72 -35.98
CA LEU A 358 1.77 28.55 -35.39
C LEU A 358 0.60 28.67 -36.40
N ALA A 359 0.81 29.34 -37.53
CA ALA A 359 -0.26 29.66 -38.48
C ALA A 359 -1.05 28.44 -39.01
N PRO A 360 -0.48 27.26 -39.27
CA PRO A 360 -1.23 26.10 -39.69
C PRO A 360 -2.28 25.65 -38.67
N ASP A 361 -1.96 25.75 -37.38
CA ASP A 361 -2.76 25.25 -36.26
C ASP A 361 -3.75 26.29 -35.73
N LEU A 362 -3.42 27.58 -35.82
CA LEU A 362 -4.21 28.70 -35.27
C LEU A 362 -4.97 29.51 -36.33
N LYS A 363 -4.98 29.12 -37.60
CA LYS A 363 -5.62 29.85 -38.72
C LYS A 363 -7.10 30.18 -38.52
N ASP A 364 -7.81 29.40 -37.73
CA ASP A 364 -9.26 29.58 -37.44
C ASP A 364 -9.50 30.29 -36.09
N ASN A 365 -8.43 30.68 -35.37
CA ASN A 365 -8.53 31.39 -34.09
C ASN A 365 -8.68 32.91 -34.35
N PRO A 366 -9.82 33.56 -33.93
CA PRO A 366 -10.05 34.96 -34.17
C PRO A 366 -9.01 35.92 -33.53
N GLU A 367 -8.38 35.49 -32.45
CA GLU A 367 -7.34 36.28 -31.76
C GLU A 367 -5.96 36.21 -32.41
N PHE A 368 -5.77 35.22 -33.28
CA PHE A 368 -4.53 35.01 -34.04
C PHE A 368 -4.55 35.76 -35.38
N LEU A 369 -5.76 36.02 -35.95
CA LEU A 369 -5.97 36.72 -37.20
C LEU A 369 -5.83 38.25 -37.04
#